data_7af3a59d9309097dd38c471788899000
#
_entry.id   7af3a59d9309097dd38c471788899000
#
_cell.length_a   1.000
_cell.length_b   1.000
_cell.length_c   1.000
_cell.angle_alpha   90.00
_cell.angle_beta   90.00
_cell.angle_gamma   90.00
#
_symmetry.space_group_name_H-M   'P 1'
#
loop_
_entity.id
_entity.type
_entity.pdbx_description
1 polymer ?
#
loop_
_entity_poly.entity_id
_entity_poly.type
_entity_poly.pdbx_seq_one_letter_code
_entity_poly.pdbx_strand_id
1 'polypeptide(L)'
;MKKLLPNILCASILLAGCGNSNSEDSSSVASDSTSVSASEPASSSEASSEPASESTAAEEAQIDNLESAVAALEAVNPISNPAPLDDDNEDSAFRVENELMLTMDNLVAYRGDITNDQADCGLVFVVQAKEGKAADVEAELQAYKDSLSANNMYAEFADKIAMAQDARIVTNGNYVAIVIASIGSDYGAIDTALETALNF
;
A
#
# COMPACT_ATOMS: atom_id res chain seq x y z
N MET A 1 -37.54 36.77 12.45
CA MET A 1 -36.88 37.78 11.58
C MET A 1 -35.93 37.00 10.71
N LYS A 2 -36.36 36.69 9.50
CA LYS A 2 -35.95 37.32 8.25
C LYS A 2 -34.47 37.15 7.92
N LYS A 3 -34.26 36.21 6.93
CA LYS A 3 -33.57 36.39 5.63
C LYS A 3 -32.06 36.42 5.70
N LEU A 4 -31.26 35.79 4.83
CA LEU A 4 -31.27 35.70 3.37
C LEU A 4 -30.23 34.64 2.93
N LEU A 5 -30.59 33.82 1.96
CA LEU A 5 -29.70 33.28 0.92
C LEU A 5 -29.35 34.44 -0.04
N PRO A 6 -28.22 34.38 -0.74
CA PRO A 6 -28.17 33.84 -2.10
C PRO A 6 -26.81 33.22 -2.46
N ASN A 7 -26.65 32.50 -3.40
CA ASN A 7 -26.70 32.43 -4.86
C ASN A 7 -25.48 31.65 -5.36
N ILE A 8 -25.68 30.52 -5.93
CA ILE A 8 -25.59 30.13 -7.34
C ILE A 8 -24.49 30.86 -8.13
N LEU A 9 -23.51 30.12 -8.59
CA LEU A 9 -22.95 30.34 -9.91
C LEU A 9 -22.49 28.99 -10.53
N CYS A 10 -23.25 28.55 -11.51
CA CYS A 10 -22.89 27.53 -12.50
C CYS A 10 -21.78 28.07 -13.40
N ALA A 11 -20.77 27.26 -13.65
CA ALA A 11 -19.95 27.43 -14.84
C ALA A 11 -19.76 26.08 -15.52
N SER A 12 -20.56 25.87 -16.55
CA SER A 12 -20.42 24.80 -17.53
C SER A 12 -19.29 25.12 -18.47
N ILE A 13 -18.34 24.20 -18.65
CA ILE A 13 -17.43 24.23 -19.79
C ILE A 13 -17.56 22.92 -20.53
N LEU A 14 -18.21 23.01 -21.68
CA LEU A 14 -18.17 22.02 -22.74
C LEU A 14 -16.89 22.25 -23.54
N LEU A 15 -16.11 21.20 -23.76
CA LEU A 15 -15.23 21.12 -24.93
C LEU A 15 -15.32 19.75 -25.56
N ALA A 16 -16.00 19.74 -26.68
CA ALA A 16 -15.93 18.71 -27.68
C ALA A 16 -14.69 18.93 -28.54
N GLY A 17 -14.02 17.86 -28.94
CA GLY A 17 -12.92 17.91 -29.89
C GLY A 17 -12.63 16.52 -30.45
N CYS A 18 -13.38 16.10 -31.46
CA CYS A 18 -13.05 15.00 -32.36
C CYS A 18 -11.87 15.36 -33.25
N GLY A 19 -11.00 14.41 -33.51
CA GLY A 19 -9.95 14.52 -34.52
C GLY A 19 -9.39 13.15 -34.87
N ASN A 20 -10.07 12.48 -35.81
CA ASN A 20 -9.66 11.27 -36.47
C ASN A 20 -8.81 11.65 -37.69
N SER A 21 -7.67 10.98 -37.94
CA SER A 21 -7.19 10.75 -39.31
C SER A 21 -6.11 9.67 -39.35
N ASN A 22 -6.46 8.62 -40.03
CA ASN A 22 -5.63 7.61 -40.67
C ASN A 22 -4.66 8.25 -41.68
N SER A 23 -3.49 7.67 -41.89
CA SER A 23 -2.99 7.28 -43.21
C SER A 23 -1.74 6.40 -43.12
N GLU A 24 -1.85 5.28 -43.77
CA GLU A 24 -0.83 4.33 -44.19
C GLU A 24 0.15 5.02 -45.16
N ASP A 25 1.39 4.56 -45.23
CA ASP A 25 1.97 3.88 -46.43
C ASP A 25 3.47 3.58 -46.27
N SER A 26 3.80 2.41 -46.46
CA SER A 26 4.76 1.62 -47.22
C SER A 26 6.17 2.15 -47.60
N SER A 27 7.03 1.16 -47.55
CA SER A 27 8.19 0.86 -48.42
C SER A 27 9.57 1.30 -47.94
N SER A 28 10.39 0.37 -47.54
CA SER A 28 11.22 -0.65 -48.19
C SER A 28 12.61 -0.20 -48.61
N VAL A 29 13.51 -1.16 -48.49
CA VAL A 29 14.86 -1.46 -49.09
C VAL A 29 16.06 -0.90 -48.32
N ALA A 30 16.78 -1.77 -47.72
CA ALA A 30 17.79 -2.72 -48.10
C ALA A 30 19.23 -2.21 -48.13
N SER A 31 20.06 -2.99 -47.44
CA SER A 31 21.46 -3.37 -47.74
C SER A 31 22.53 -2.28 -47.57
N ASP A 32 23.62 -2.49 -46.91
CA ASP A 32 24.65 -3.51 -47.18
C ASP A 32 25.77 -3.43 -46.08
N SER A 33 26.23 -4.56 -45.71
CA SER A 33 27.52 -5.11 -45.38
C SER A 33 28.75 -4.22 -45.17
N THR A 34 29.51 -4.55 -44.20
CA THR A 34 30.87 -5.17 -44.15
C THR A 34 31.60 -4.72 -42.90
N SER A 35 31.89 -5.61 -42.01
CA SER A 35 33.00 -6.51 -41.76
C SER A 35 34.27 -5.89 -41.15
N VAL A 36 34.71 -6.63 -40.16
CA VAL A 36 36.03 -6.96 -39.59
C VAL A 36 36.74 -5.89 -38.76
N SER A 37 37.25 -6.10 -37.60
CA SER A 37 38.19 -7.14 -37.18
C SER A 37 38.49 -7.02 -35.68
N ALA A 38 38.65 -8.15 -35.09
CA ALA A 38 39.26 -8.56 -33.85
C ALA A 38 40.38 -7.67 -33.27
N SER A 39 40.35 -7.56 -31.96
CA SER A 39 41.51 -7.83 -31.10
C SER A 39 41.09 -7.84 -29.62
N GLU A 40 41.05 -9.00 -29.00
CA GLU A 40 41.41 -9.23 -27.61
C GLU A 40 42.93 -9.21 -27.48
N PRO A 41 43.54 -8.94 -26.34
CA PRO A 41 43.38 -9.77 -25.17
C PRO A 41 43.52 -9.09 -23.77
N ALA A 42 43.12 -9.87 -22.81
CA ALA A 42 43.74 -10.08 -21.50
C ALA A 42 43.38 -9.23 -20.31
N SER A 43 42.63 -9.91 -19.45
CA SER A 43 42.95 -10.20 -18.05
C SER A 43 43.18 -9.04 -17.10
N SER A 44 42.23 -8.83 -16.24
CA SER A 44 42.54 -8.68 -14.81
C SER A 44 41.30 -9.10 -14.01
N SER A 45 41.40 -10.24 -13.37
CA SER A 45 40.57 -10.67 -12.26
C SER A 45 40.81 -9.73 -11.09
N GLU A 46 39.82 -9.04 -10.64
CA GLU A 46 39.71 -8.74 -9.20
C GLU A 46 38.27 -9.04 -8.79
N ALA A 47 38.21 -10.10 -8.02
CA ALA A 47 37.08 -10.48 -7.21
C ALA A 47 36.77 -9.35 -6.23
N SER A 48 35.66 -8.69 -6.41
CA SER A 48 35.02 -7.96 -5.32
C SER A 48 33.92 -8.87 -4.79
N SER A 49 34.29 -9.51 -3.70
CA SER A 49 33.40 -10.24 -2.83
C SER A 49 32.37 -9.29 -2.24
N GLU A 50 31.13 -9.60 -2.47
CA GLU A 50 29.91 -9.51 -1.67
C GLU A 50 29.82 -8.50 -0.51
N PRO A 51 28.68 -7.79 -0.53
CA PRO A 51 27.94 -7.53 0.69
C PRO A 51 26.51 -8.15 0.59
N ALA A 52 26.39 -9.45 0.32
CA ALA A 52 25.09 -10.11 0.33
C ALA A 52 24.69 -10.62 1.73
N SER A 53 25.64 -10.66 2.69
CA SER A 53 25.38 -11.24 4.00
C SER A 53 24.88 -10.23 5.04
N GLU A 54 25.20 -8.93 4.87
CA GLU A 54 24.70 -7.89 5.79
C GLU A 54 23.29 -7.44 5.41
N SER A 55 22.93 -7.48 4.12
CA SER A 55 21.60 -7.14 3.64
C SER A 55 20.54 -8.12 4.12
N THR A 56 20.82 -9.43 4.06
CA THR A 56 19.89 -10.47 4.53
C THR A 56 19.63 -10.40 6.03
N ALA A 57 20.64 -10.17 6.85
CA ALA A 57 20.46 -10.08 8.31
C ALA A 57 19.68 -8.81 8.72
N ALA A 58 19.85 -7.69 8.00
CA ALA A 58 19.09 -6.47 8.24
C ALA A 58 17.61 -6.61 7.78
N GLU A 59 17.38 -7.33 6.69
CA GLU A 59 16.04 -7.61 6.16
C GLU A 59 15.29 -8.59 7.07
N GLU A 60 15.92 -9.67 7.54
CA GLU A 60 15.33 -10.59 8.53
C GLU A 60 14.99 -9.88 9.85
N ALA A 61 15.85 -9.00 10.33
CA ALA A 61 15.61 -8.22 11.55
C ALA A 61 14.41 -7.26 11.40
N GLN A 62 14.15 -6.75 10.21
CA GLN A 62 13.00 -5.90 9.91
C GLN A 62 11.70 -6.70 9.90
N ILE A 63 11.71 -7.90 9.34
CA ILE A 63 10.57 -8.81 9.33
C ILE A 63 10.19 -9.20 10.76
N ASP A 64 11.15 -9.59 11.60
CA ASP A 64 10.92 -9.92 13.00
C ASP A 64 10.29 -8.74 13.77
N ASN A 65 10.68 -7.51 13.47
CA ASN A 65 10.09 -6.31 14.04
C ASN A 65 8.63 -6.13 13.61
N LEU A 66 8.33 -6.31 12.31
CA LEU A 66 6.97 -6.22 11.79
C LEU A 66 6.07 -7.30 12.41
N GLU A 67 6.53 -8.54 12.50
CA GLU A 67 5.80 -9.64 13.13
C GLU A 67 5.53 -9.36 14.61
N SER A 68 6.53 -8.84 15.33
CA SER A 68 6.38 -8.45 16.73
C SER A 68 5.35 -7.33 16.90
N ALA A 69 5.34 -6.36 16.00
CA ALA A 69 4.38 -5.27 16.01
C ALA A 69 2.94 -5.78 15.74
N VAL A 70 2.77 -6.62 14.72
CA VAL A 70 1.47 -7.24 14.42
C VAL A 70 0.97 -8.05 15.60
N ALA A 71 1.80 -8.91 16.19
CA ALA A 71 1.44 -9.71 17.37
C ALA A 71 1.02 -8.84 18.57
N ALA A 72 1.69 -7.71 18.80
CA ALA A 72 1.34 -6.78 19.87
C ALA A 72 -0.02 -6.09 19.62
N LEU A 73 -0.31 -5.74 18.36
CA LEU A 73 -1.58 -5.13 17.97
C LEU A 73 -2.73 -6.15 18.03
N GLU A 74 -2.51 -7.38 17.59
CA GLU A 74 -3.52 -8.45 17.64
C GLU A 74 -3.83 -8.92 19.06
N ALA A 75 -2.87 -8.79 19.98
CA ALA A 75 -3.13 -9.07 21.39
C ALA A 75 -4.23 -8.19 21.98
N VAL A 76 -4.43 -6.97 21.43
CA VAL A 76 -5.48 -6.02 21.86
C VAL A 76 -6.64 -5.92 20.85
N ASN A 77 -6.42 -6.36 19.61
CA ASN A 77 -7.42 -6.34 18.54
C ASN A 77 -7.32 -7.63 17.69
N PRO A 78 -7.77 -8.78 18.18
CA PRO A 78 -7.73 -10.04 17.43
C PRO A 78 -8.64 -9.96 16.19
N ILE A 79 -8.10 -10.38 15.05
CA ILE A 79 -8.85 -10.42 13.79
C ILE A 79 -9.70 -11.69 13.71
N SER A 80 -10.98 -11.53 13.39
CA SER A 80 -11.90 -12.64 13.17
C SER A 80 -11.67 -13.25 11.79
N ASN A 81 -11.56 -14.59 11.71
CA ASN A 81 -11.32 -15.30 10.45
C ASN A 81 -10.15 -14.73 9.64
N PRO A 82 -8.94 -14.63 10.22
CA PRO A 82 -7.83 -13.92 9.64
C PRO A 82 -7.32 -14.57 8.34
N ALA A 83 -6.89 -13.74 7.42
CA ALA A 83 -6.05 -14.09 6.29
C ALA A 83 -4.73 -13.34 6.42
N PRO A 84 -3.61 -14.04 6.49
CA PRO A 84 -2.32 -13.39 6.66
C PRO A 84 -1.95 -12.54 5.45
N LEU A 85 -1.34 -11.41 5.74
CA LEU A 85 -0.71 -10.51 4.77
C LEU A 85 0.79 -10.53 5.03
N ASP A 86 1.51 -11.23 4.19
CA ASP A 86 2.96 -11.34 4.26
C ASP A 86 3.59 -11.15 2.87
N ASP A 87 4.80 -10.61 2.81
CA ASP A 87 5.47 -10.24 1.56
C ASP A 87 6.07 -11.44 0.81
N ASP A 88 6.07 -12.63 1.42
CA ASP A 88 6.52 -13.88 0.82
C ASP A 88 5.43 -14.62 0.04
N ASN A 89 4.20 -14.12 0.06
CA ASN A 89 3.02 -14.78 -0.50
C ASN A 89 2.38 -13.95 -1.64
N GLU A 90 2.28 -14.56 -2.83
CA GLU A 90 1.71 -13.90 -4.01
C GLU A 90 0.23 -13.50 -3.82
N ASP A 91 -0.56 -14.30 -3.06
CA ASP A 91 -1.95 -13.99 -2.75
C ASP A 91 -2.04 -12.77 -1.83
N SER A 92 -1.11 -12.62 -0.88
CA SER A 92 -0.99 -11.45 -0.02
C SER A 92 -0.59 -10.21 -0.82
N ALA A 93 0.38 -10.34 -1.72
CA ALA A 93 0.79 -9.24 -2.60
C ALA A 93 -0.39 -8.73 -3.44
N PHE A 94 -1.20 -9.65 -3.99
CA PHE A 94 -2.41 -9.28 -4.74
C PHE A 94 -3.40 -8.51 -3.87
N ARG A 95 -3.62 -8.92 -2.61
CA ARG A 95 -4.52 -8.23 -1.67
C ARG A 95 -3.98 -6.84 -1.30
N VAL A 96 -2.69 -6.74 -1.00
CA VAL A 96 -2.07 -5.46 -0.65
C VAL A 96 -2.16 -4.47 -1.79
N GLU A 97 -1.90 -4.90 -3.04
CA GLU A 97 -1.98 -4.04 -4.21
C GLU A 97 -3.43 -3.68 -4.59
N ASN A 98 -4.36 -4.65 -4.56
CA ASN A 98 -5.68 -4.47 -5.16
C ASN A 98 -6.80 -4.24 -4.13
N GLU A 99 -6.71 -4.79 -2.91
CA GLU A 99 -7.70 -4.57 -1.86
C GLU A 99 -7.32 -3.37 -0.98
N LEU A 100 -6.05 -3.31 -0.51
CA LEU A 100 -5.56 -2.18 0.27
C LEU A 100 -5.13 -0.99 -0.60
N MET A 101 -5.05 -1.17 -1.92
CA MET A 101 -4.70 -0.15 -2.93
C MET A 101 -3.32 0.49 -2.70
N LEU A 102 -2.36 -0.30 -2.22
CA LEU A 102 -1.00 0.16 -1.98
C LEU A 102 -0.12 0.00 -3.22
N THR A 103 0.76 0.95 -3.43
CA THR A 103 1.80 0.88 -4.46
C THR A 103 2.96 0.03 -3.96
N MET A 104 3.09 -1.20 -4.47
CA MET A 104 4.12 -2.15 -4.04
C MET A 104 5.55 -1.59 -4.14
N ASP A 105 5.80 -0.74 -5.13
CA ASP A 105 7.08 -0.06 -5.31
C ASP A 105 7.46 0.89 -4.16
N ASN A 106 6.51 1.29 -3.31
CA ASN A 106 6.75 2.11 -2.14
C ASN A 106 7.14 1.29 -0.90
N LEU A 107 6.99 -0.04 -0.95
CA LEU A 107 7.14 -0.93 0.20
C LEU A 107 8.50 -1.62 0.21
N VAL A 108 9.05 -1.87 1.40
CA VAL A 108 10.21 -2.74 1.64
C VAL A 108 9.72 -4.11 2.08
N ALA A 109 8.86 -4.14 3.11
CA ALA A 109 8.27 -5.35 3.69
C ALA A 109 6.96 -4.99 4.38
N TYR A 110 6.10 -5.98 4.59
CA TYR A 110 4.85 -5.81 5.32
C TYR A 110 4.41 -7.10 6.02
N ARG A 111 3.65 -6.96 7.10
CA ARG A 111 3.01 -8.05 7.85
C ARG A 111 1.66 -7.60 8.35
N GLY A 112 0.74 -8.55 8.48
CA GLY A 112 -0.58 -8.28 9.05
C GLY A 112 -1.58 -9.39 8.83
N ASP A 113 -2.80 -9.12 9.29
CA ASP A 113 -3.96 -9.96 9.08
C ASP A 113 -5.17 -9.12 8.67
N ILE A 114 -5.88 -9.58 7.66
CA ILE A 114 -7.15 -9.02 7.22
C ILE A 114 -8.26 -10.07 7.40
N THR A 115 -9.45 -9.63 7.78
CA THR A 115 -10.59 -10.56 7.87
C THR A 115 -11.02 -11.11 6.51
N ASN A 116 -11.36 -12.39 6.44
CA ASN A 116 -12.04 -12.99 5.28
C ASN A 116 -13.57 -12.83 5.33
N ASP A 117 -14.12 -12.20 6.37
CA ASP A 117 -15.55 -11.97 6.49
C ASP A 117 -15.96 -10.73 5.67
N GLN A 118 -16.83 -10.93 4.69
CA GLN A 118 -17.30 -9.86 3.82
C GLN A 118 -18.17 -8.81 4.57
N ALA A 119 -18.79 -9.21 5.68
CA ALA A 119 -19.58 -8.31 6.53
C ALA A 119 -18.71 -7.48 7.49
N ASP A 120 -17.42 -7.76 7.55
CA ASP A 120 -16.44 -7.16 8.44
C ASP A 120 -15.35 -6.44 7.60
N CYS A 121 -14.52 -5.63 8.23
CA CYS A 121 -13.33 -5.01 7.63
C CYS A 121 -12.15 -4.97 8.61
N GLY A 122 -12.16 -5.89 9.60
CA GLY A 122 -11.06 -5.99 10.56
C GLY A 122 -9.72 -6.15 9.88
N LEU A 123 -8.74 -5.35 10.31
CA LEU A 123 -7.41 -5.29 9.73
C LEU A 123 -6.39 -4.91 10.82
N VAL A 124 -5.31 -5.63 10.89
CA VAL A 124 -4.06 -5.21 11.51
C VAL A 124 -2.98 -5.33 10.44
N PHE A 125 -2.36 -4.23 10.09
CA PHE A 125 -1.36 -4.22 9.04
C PHE A 125 -0.24 -3.24 9.39
N VAL A 126 1.01 -3.72 9.28
CA VAL A 126 2.22 -2.94 9.54
C VAL A 126 3.13 -3.06 8.33
N VAL A 127 3.57 -1.95 7.83
CA VAL A 127 4.40 -1.86 6.63
C VAL A 127 5.64 -1.03 6.89
N GLN A 128 6.77 -1.48 6.35
CA GLN A 128 7.97 -0.69 6.19
C GLN A 128 7.98 -0.10 4.79
N ALA A 129 7.84 1.21 4.71
CA ALA A 129 7.97 1.96 3.47
C ALA A 129 9.44 2.14 3.10
N LYS A 130 9.73 2.28 1.81
CA LYS A 130 11.03 2.74 1.33
C LYS A 130 11.35 4.15 1.86
N GLU A 131 12.61 4.49 1.91
CA GLU A 131 13.06 5.81 2.38
C GLU A 131 12.31 6.95 1.66
N GLY A 132 11.70 7.83 2.44
CA GLY A 132 10.91 8.97 1.94
C GLY A 132 9.52 8.61 1.41
N LYS A 133 9.05 7.35 1.56
CA LYS A 133 7.77 6.87 1.04
C LYS A 133 6.69 6.67 2.10
N ALA A 134 7.02 6.85 3.38
CA ALA A 134 6.04 6.63 4.45
C ALA A 134 4.79 7.52 4.32
N ALA A 135 4.94 8.77 3.91
CA ALA A 135 3.80 9.67 3.69
C ALA A 135 2.92 9.26 2.49
N ASP A 136 3.52 8.68 1.44
CA ASP A 136 2.76 8.16 0.29
C ASP A 136 1.94 6.94 0.74
N VAL A 137 2.54 6.02 1.49
CA VAL A 137 1.88 4.83 2.05
C VAL A 137 0.76 5.21 3.03
N GLU A 138 1.01 6.18 3.91
CA GLU A 138 -0.01 6.71 4.83
C GLU A 138 -1.22 7.26 4.06
N ALA A 139 -0.98 8.02 2.99
CA ALA A 139 -2.04 8.57 2.16
C ALA A 139 -2.82 7.49 1.41
N GLU A 140 -2.15 6.43 0.94
CA GLU A 140 -2.79 5.27 0.31
C GLU A 140 -3.68 4.50 1.31
N LEU A 141 -3.18 4.26 2.54
CA LEU A 141 -3.98 3.64 3.61
C LEU A 141 -5.16 4.52 4.05
N GLN A 142 -5.00 5.85 4.06
CA GLN A 142 -6.11 6.75 4.29
C GLN A 142 -7.15 6.66 3.18
N ALA A 143 -6.73 6.59 1.92
CA ALA A 143 -7.64 6.41 0.79
C ALA A 143 -8.40 5.06 0.87
N TYR A 144 -7.72 3.99 1.29
CA TYR A 144 -8.37 2.70 1.57
C TYR A 144 -9.45 2.83 2.66
N LYS A 145 -9.11 3.42 3.80
CA LYS A 145 -10.05 3.70 4.90
C LYS A 145 -11.27 4.49 4.41
N ASP A 146 -11.03 5.53 3.63
CA ASP A 146 -12.09 6.38 3.09
C ASP A 146 -12.99 5.61 2.11
N SER A 147 -12.42 4.72 1.30
CA SER A 147 -13.15 3.87 0.36
C SER A 147 -14.15 2.94 1.06
N LEU A 148 -13.75 2.36 2.20
CA LEU A 148 -14.62 1.53 3.03
C LEU A 148 -15.80 2.31 3.61
N SER A 149 -15.60 3.59 3.91
CA SER A 149 -16.60 4.49 4.48
C SER A 149 -17.51 5.13 3.44
N ALA A 150 -17.12 5.15 2.17
CA ALA A 150 -17.83 5.85 1.10
C ALA A 150 -19.17 5.20 0.71
N ASN A 151 -19.35 3.91 0.96
CA ASN A 151 -20.51 3.15 0.50
C ASN A 151 -21.62 3.08 1.57
N ASN A 152 -22.22 4.22 1.89
CA ASN A 152 -23.23 4.37 2.94
C ASN A 152 -24.68 4.14 2.47
N MET A 153 -24.87 3.55 1.30
CA MET A 153 -26.21 3.40 0.70
C MET A 153 -27.02 2.24 1.31
N TYR A 154 -26.40 1.32 2.03
CA TYR A 154 -27.04 0.14 2.58
C TYR A 154 -26.85 0.07 4.10
N ALA A 155 -27.96 0.00 4.83
CA ALA A 155 -27.97 -0.08 6.30
C ALA A 155 -27.20 -1.33 6.85
N GLU A 156 -27.10 -2.38 6.04
CA GLU A 156 -26.38 -3.62 6.37
C GLU A 156 -24.85 -3.42 6.49
N PHE A 157 -24.32 -2.32 5.95
CA PHE A 157 -22.90 -1.98 6.06
C PHE A 157 -22.61 -0.90 7.12
N ALA A 158 -23.60 -0.52 7.93
CA ALA A 158 -23.42 0.53 8.94
C ALA A 158 -22.30 0.23 9.93
N ASP A 159 -22.19 -1.04 10.35
CA ASP A 159 -21.16 -1.48 11.29
C ASP A 159 -19.78 -1.44 10.64
N LYS A 160 -19.65 -1.93 9.41
CA LYS A 160 -18.40 -1.88 8.63
C LYS A 160 -17.92 -0.44 8.41
N ILE A 161 -18.84 0.46 8.09
CA ILE A 161 -18.56 1.90 7.93
C ILE A 161 -18.08 2.51 9.24
N ALA A 162 -18.73 2.19 10.36
CA ALA A 162 -18.34 2.69 11.68
C ALA A 162 -16.93 2.21 12.06
N MET A 163 -16.62 0.92 11.84
CA MET A 163 -15.29 0.36 12.06
C MET A 163 -14.23 1.08 11.22
N ALA A 164 -14.49 1.29 9.93
CA ALA A 164 -13.57 1.99 9.04
C ALA A 164 -13.36 3.46 9.46
N GLN A 165 -14.41 4.15 9.90
CA GLN A 165 -14.30 5.54 10.38
C GLN A 165 -13.44 5.66 11.63
N ASP A 166 -13.52 4.66 12.52
CA ASP A 166 -12.73 4.61 13.75
C ASP A 166 -11.32 4.04 13.57
N ALA A 167 -10.96 3.60 12.35
CA ALA A 167 -9.63 3.05 12.08
C ALA A 167 -8.50 4.01 12.47
N ARG A 168 -7.42 3.45 12.99
CA ARG A 168 -6.19 4.16 13.37
C ARG A 168 -5.13 3.96 12.32
N ILE A 169 -4.49 5.04 11.89
CA ILE A 169 -3.28 5.02 11.06
C ILE A 169 -2.21 5.78 11.81
N VAL A 170 -1.05 5.17 11.98
CA VAL A 170 0.08 5.75 12.70
C VAL A 170 1.35 5.56 11.90
N THR A 171 2.15 6.60 11.78
CA THR A 171 3.44 6.60 11.10
C THR A 171 4.56 6.91 12.10
N ASN A 172 5.60 6.09 12.11
CA ASN A 172 6.85 6.33 12.84
C ASN A 172 8.06 6.03 11.97
N GLY A 173 8.81 7.05 11.59
CA GLY A 173 9.92 6.91 10.65
C GLY A 173 9.45 6.38 9.29
N ASN A 174 9.96 5.24 8.88
CA ASN A 174 9.57 4.56 7.65
C ASN A 174 8.48 3.50 7.88
N TYR A 175 7.96 3.37 9.08
CA TYR A 175 6.92 2.39 9.40
C TYR A 175 5.55 3.06 9.45
N VAL A 176 4.57 2.40 8.84
CA VAL A 176 3.17 2.83 8.86
C VAL A 176 2.32 1.64 9.30
N ALA A 177 1.41 1.87 10.23
CA ALA A 177 0.46 0.86 10.66
C ALA A 177 -0.97 1.35 10.49
N ILE A 178 -1.88 0.43 10.12
CA ILE A 178 -3.31 0.64 10.18
C ILE A 178 -3.96 -0.46 11.02
N VAL A 179 -4.88 -0.05 11.89
CA VAL A 179 -5.73 -0.96 12.65
C VAL A 179 -7.19 -0.58 12.43
N ILE A 180 -7.98 -1.52 11.95
CA ILE A 180 -9.43 -1.44 11.90
C ILE A 180 -9.97 -2.46 12.88
N ALA A 181 -10.61 -1.99 13.93
CA ALA A 181 -11.07 -2.82 15.04
C ALA A 181 -12.58 -3.02 15.01
N SER A 182 -13.03 -4.12 15.61
CA SER A 182 -14.46 -4.42 15.77
C SER A 182 -15.14 -3.37 16.63
N ILE A 183 -16.45 -3.20 16.45
CA ILE A 183 -17.27 -2.28 17.24
C ILE A 183 -17.18 -2.67 18.72
N GLY A 184 -16.90 -1.68 19.57
CA GLY A 184 -16.78 -1.87 21.01
C GLY A 184 -15.39 -2.27 21.48
N SER A 185 -14.40 -2.33 20.59
CA SER A 185 -12.99 -2.51 20.96
C SER A 185 -12.48 -1.38 21.83
N ASP A 186 -11.48 -1.68 22.67
CA ASP A 186 -10.81 -0.67 23.51
C ASP A 186 -9.78 0.12 22.67
N TYR A 187 -10.22 1.20 22.07
CA TYR A 187 -9.34 2.07 21.29
C TYR A 187 -8.21 2.71 22.11
N GLY A 188 -8.38 2.85 23.44
CA GLY A 188 -7.29 3.32 24.29
C GLY A 188 -6.15 2.31 24.40
N ALA A 189 -6.49 1.01 24.45
CA ALA A 189 -5.50 -0.06 24.41
C ALA A 189 -4.83 -0.16 23.02
N ILE A 190 -5.60 0.01 21.94
CA ILE A 190 -5.09 0.00 20.55
C ILE A 190 -4.14 1.18 20.33
N ASP A 191 -4.51 2.39 20.73
CA ASP A 191 -3.68 3.59 20.58
C ASP A 191 -2.36 3.42 21.35
N THR A 192 -2.41 2.88 22.58
CA THR A 192 -1.20 2.58 23.39
C THR A 192 -0.33 1.51 22.71
N ALA A 193 -0.93 0.46 22.15
CA ALA A 193 -0.21 -0.58 21.46
C ALA A 193 0.46 -0.04 20.19
N LEU A 194 -0.20 0.80 19.40
CA LEU A 194 0.34 1.44 18.20
C LEU A 194 1.54 2.33 18.51
N GLU A 195 1.46 3.15 19.58
CA GLU A 195 2.58 3.99 20.03
C GLU A 195 3.82 3.18 20.39
N THR A 196 3.62 1.94 20.88
CA THR A 196 4.72 1.08 21.35
C THR A 196 5.23 0.16 20.23
N ALA A 197 4.33 -0.38 19.41
CA ALA A 197 4.64 -1.40 18.42
C ALA A 197 5.57 -0.91 17.30
N LEU A 198 5.55 0.39 16.98
CA LEU A 198 6.39 0.97 15.93
C LEU A 198 7.70 1.60 16.46
N ASN A 199 8.05 1.37 17.71
CA ASN A 199 9.32 1.84 18.30
C ASN A 199 10.38 0.72 18.21
N PHE A 200 11.01 0.60 17.06
CA PHE A 200 12.09 -0.34 16.78
C PHE A 200 13.46 0.27 17.02
#